data_45f48e9dffdc40cdf35e91c250ddc663
#
_entry.id   45f48e9dffdc40cdf35e91c250ddc663
#
_cell.length_a   1.000
_cell.length_b   1.000
_cell.length_c   1.000
_cell.angle_alpha   90.00
_cell.angle_beta   90.00
_cell.angle_gamma   90.00
#
_symmetry.space_group_name_H-M   'P 1'
#
loop_
_entity.id
_entity.type
_entity.pdbx_description
1 polymer ?
#
loop_
_entity_poly.entity_id
_entity_poly.type
_entity_poly.pdbx_seq_one_letter_code
_entity_poly.pdbx_strand_id
1 'polypeptide(L)'
;MTDTNCAESVRMIRDSVGAIASAGDLKRIRALRGGSGRVDPAIWQQVVEMGWLTLLIDEEQGGLGLGVRELTVIGEELGAALVPEPVTAVVAMASLLTGSARESVLDGTRIVIPAWREEIAGPDVEPRTAVNRGKVTGTKILVAAADAADAFVVSTESGAVLVERGDDGVELALKRTQDGGLLGTLTMTDAPCSPVAGDINESLEMLALAHSGYLLGASERAFRITLDYLGTREQFGRLIGSFQVLQHRAADAKIQLALSRAVLDEAIADIERRSPSVERMRSRSRAIARVSDTAMLIAREAVQMHGAIGITDEHDIGLFCRKILTIYNHFGTASANRSRYLESLQMEHVE
;
A
#
# COMPACT_ATOMS: atom_id res chain seq x y z
N MET A 1 2.79 24.51 4.70
CA MET A 1 1.48 24.62 4.00
C MET A 1 0.42 24.98 5.02
N THR A 2 -0.52 25.89 4.70
CA THR A 2 -1.64 26.22 5.59
C THR A 2 -2.68 25.10 5.51
N ASP A 3 -3.45 24.86 6.59
CA ASP A 3 -4.54 23.84 6.64
C ASP A 3 -5.51 23.90 5.45
N THR A 4 -5.74 25.09 4.90
CA THR A 4 -6.61 25.30 3.73
C THR A 4 -6.03 24.69 2.45
N ASN A 5 -4.74 24.85 2.19
CA ASN A 5 -4.06 24.27 1.01
C ASN A 5 -4.04 22.73 1.06
N CYS A 6 -3.86 22.17 2.25
CA CYS A 6 -3.88 20.72 2.44
C CYS A 6 -5.26 20.10 2.18
N ALA A 7 -6.34 20.76 2.62
CA ALA A 7 -7.71 20.30 2.35
C ALA A 7 -8.07 20.38 0.85
N GLU A 8 -7.53 21.36 0.15
CA GLU A 8 -7.75 21.54 -1.29
C GLU A 8 -6.98 20.48 -2.10
N SER A 9 -5.70 20.22 -1.80
CA SER A 9 -4.90 19.19 -2.47
C SER A 9 -5.53 17.79 -2.30
N VAL A 10 -5.96 17.44 -1.09
CA VAL A 10 -6.67 16.19 -0.79
C VAL A 10 -7.95 16.05 -1.62
N ARG A 11 -8.73 17.13 -1.74
CA ARG A 11 -9.97 17.12 -2.53
C ARG A 11 -9.68 16.92 -4.01
N MET A 12 -8.71 17.66 -4.56
CA MET A 12 -8.30 17.53 -5.97
C MET A 12 -7.85 16.11 -6.29
N ILE A 13 -7.07 15.48 -5.40
CA ILE A 13 -6.64 14.08 -5.56
C ILE A 13 -7.85 13.15 -5.59
N ARG A 14 -8.77 13.25 -4.64
CA ARG A 14 -9.98 12.41 -4.61
C ARG A 14 -10.80 12.54 -5.88
N ASP A 15 -10.99 13.77 -6.37
CA ASP A 15 -11.73 14.02 -7.61
C ASP A 15 -10.99 13.42 -8.83
N SER A 16 -9.65 13.47 -8.86
CA SER A 16 -8.84 12.92 -9.96
C SER A 16 -8.82 11.39 -9.97
N VAL A 17 -8.74 10.74 -8.80
CA VAL A 17 -8.77 9.26 -8.71
C VAL A 17 -10.10 8.70 -9.22
N GLY A 18 -11.20 9.41 -9.02
CA GLY A 18 -12.50 9.03 -9.53
C GLY A 18 -12.54 8.82 -11.05
N ALA A 19 -11.67 9.50 -11.79
CA ALA A 19 -11.53 9.34 -13.24
C ALA A 19 -10.82 8.03 -13.63
N ILE A 20 -9.82 7.59 -12.86
CA ILE A 20 -9.08 6.33 -13.11
C ILE A 20 -9.87 5.11 -12.64
N ALA A 21 -10.50 5.24 -11.48
CA ALA A 21 -11.13 4.15 -10.79
C ALA A 21 -12.60 4.48 -10.57
N SER A 22 -13.46 4.24 -11.56
CA SER A 22 -14.87 4.24 -11.23
C SER A 22 -15.08 3.14 -10.18
N ALA A 23 -15.27 3.56 -8.91
CA ALA A 23 -15.39 2.68 -7.74
C ALA A 23 -16.57 1.66 -7.83
N GLY A 24 -17.15 1.50 -8.99
CA GLY A 24 -18.23 0.59 -9.28
C GLY A 24 -17.93 -0.46 -10.36
N ASP A 25 -16.89 -0.28 -11.18
CA ASP A 25 -16.58 -1.27 -12.21
C ASP A 25 -15.41 -2.17 -11.81
N LEU A 26 -15.72 -3.25 -11.12
CA LEU A 26 -14.75 -4.29 -10.75
C LEU A 26 -14.59 -5.37 -11.83
N LYS A 27 -15.14 -5.21 -13.03
CA LYS A 27 -15.02 -6.17 -14.14
C LYS A 27 -13.57 -6.34 -14.55
N ARG A 28 -12.84 -5.22 -14.67
CA ARG A 28 -11.39 -5.23 -14.95
C ARG A 28 -10.63 -6.03 -13.89
N ILE A 29 -10.86 -5.74 -12.61
CA ILE A 29 -10.19 -6.43 -11.49
C ILE A 29 -10.50 -7.93 -11.52
N ARG A 30 -11.73 -8.30 -11.84
CA ARG A 30 -12.15 -9.70 -11.99
C ARG A 30 -11.45 -10.39 -13.17
N ALA A 31 -11.30 -9.71 -14.30
CA ALA A 31 -10.60 -10.22 -15.47
C ALA A 31 -9.09 -10.41 -15.25
N LEU A 32 -8.44 -9.48 -14.51
CA LEU A 32 -7.02 -9.56 -14.17
C LEU A 32 -6.65 -10.76 -13.30
N ARG A 33 -7.60 -11.35 -12.56
CA ARG A 33 -7.35 -12.53 -11.72
C ARG A 33 -6.91 -13.76 -12.52
N GLY A 34 -7.30 -13.88 -13.77
CA GLY A 34 -6.95 -15.00 -14.67
C GLY A 34 -5.80 -14.72 -15.62
N GLY A 35 -5.35 -13.47 -15.73
CA GLY A 35 -4.39 -13.00 -16.73
C GLY A 35 -2.94 -12.99 -16.26
N SER A 36 -2.05 -12.71 -17.22
CA SER A 36 -0.66 -12.31 -16.99
C SER A 36 -0.56 -10.79 -17.21
N GLY A 37 0.04 -10.07 -16.27
CA GLY A 37 0.21 -8.62 -16.35
C GLY A 37 -0.82 -7.86 -15.52
N ARG A 38 -0.31 -6.95 -14.66
CA ARG A 38 -1.12 -6.23 -13.68
C ARG A 38 -1.22 -4.74 -13.95
N VAL A 39 -0.34 -4.24 -14.80
CA VAL A 39 -0.37 -2.84 -15.21
C VAL A 39 -1.14 -2.75 -16.52
N ASP A 40 -2.28 -2.09 -16.47
CA ASP A 40 -3.00 -1.69 -17.66
C ASP A 40 -2.31 -0.44 -18.24
N PRO A 41 -1.76 -0.49 -19.47
CA PRO A 41 -1.07 0.65 -20.05
C PRO A 41 -1.93 1.91 -20.14
N ALA A 42 -3.25 1.77 -20.35
CA ALA A 42 -4.15 2.92 -20.43
C ALA A 42 -4.35 3.57 -19.05
N ILE A 43 -4.48 2.77 -17.98
CA ILE A 43 -4.55 3.28 -16.60
C ILE A 43 -3.21 3.90 -16.22
N TRP A 44 -2.09 3.25 -16.55
CA TRP A 44 -0.76 3.78 -16.25
C TRP A 44 -0.51 5.12 -16.93
N GLN A 45 -0.90 5.25 -18.19
CA GLN A 45 -0.83 6.52 -18.93
C GLN A 45 -1.66 7.62 -18.24
N GLN A 46 -2.85 7.32 -17.75
CA GLN A 46 -3.65 8.28 -16.98
C GLN A 46 -2.96 8.70 -15.68
N VAL A 47 -2.30 7.78 -14.97
CA VAL A 47 -1.49 8.10 -13.76
C VAL A 47 -0.39 9.12 -14.10
N VAL A 48 0.29 8.91 -15.22
CA VAL A 48 1.35 9.83 -15.71
C VAL A 48 0.75 11.21 -16.06
N GLU A 49 -0.32 11.24 -16.82
CA GLU A 49 -0.99 12.49 -17.25
C GLU A 49 -1.53 13.31 -16.08
N MET A 50 -1.93 12.66 -14.99
CA MET A 50 -2.32 13.34 -13.75
C MET A 50 -1.16 13.87 -12.94
N GLY A 51 0.08 13.59 -13.33
CA GLY A 51 1.28 14.04 -12.63
C GLY A 51 1.54 13.35 -11.28
N TRP A 52 0.84 12.25 -10.96
CA TRP A 52 0.98 11.62 -9.64
C TRP A 52 2.37 11.08 -9.37
N LEU A 53 3.11 10.66 -10.41
CA LEU A 53 4.48 10.16 -10.24
C LEU A 53 5.46 11.23 -9.75
N THR A 54 5.10 12.53 -9.92
CA THR A 54 5.91 13.66 -9.46
C THR A 54 5.53 14.16 -8.05
N LEU A 55 4.58 13.49 -7.38
CA LEU A 55 3.92 13.95 -6.15
C LEU A 55 4.91 14.34 -5.04
N LEU A 56 5.92 13.51 -4.78
CA LEU A 56 6.92 13.71 -3.72
C LEU A 56 8.18 14.47 -4.19
N ILE A 57 8.23 14.88 -5.44
CA ILE A 57 9.35 15.65 -5.99
C ILE A 57 9.10 17.13 -5.70
N ASP A 58 10.14 17.84 -5.26
CA ASP A 58 10.08 19.27 -4.98
C ASP A 58 9.66 20.08 -6.20
N GLU A 59 8.91 21.16 -5.99
CA GLU A 59 8.49 22.08 -7.07
C GLU A 59 9.66 22.64 -7.86
N GLU A 60 10.80 22.95 -7.18
CA GLU A 60 12.05 23.41 -7.81
C GLU A 60 12.65 22.39 -8.79
N GLN A 61 12.30 21.10 -8.62
CA GLN A 61 12.71 20.00 -9.49
C GLN A 61 11.62 19.59 -10.49
N GLY A 62 10.57 20.39 -10.61
CA GLY A 62 9.45 20.13 -11.53
C GLY A 62 8.38 19.16 -10.98
N GLY A 63 8.37 18.90 -9.69
CA GLY A 63 7.37 18.07 -9.03
C GLY A 63 6.20 18.86 -8.44
N LEU A 64 5.33 18.17 -7.70
CA LEU A 64 4.18 18.78 -7.03
C LEU A 64 4.50 19.24 -5.59
N GLY A 65 5.65 18.89 -5.01
CA GLY A 65 6.03 19.25 -3.65
C GLY A 65 5.04 18.83 -2.56
N LEU A 66 4.24 17.78 -2.82
CA LEU A 66 3.24 17.25 -1.90
C LEU A 66 3.87 16.23 -0.93
N GLY A 67 3.07 15.68 -0.02
CA GLY A 67 3.61 14.87 1.07
C GLY A 67 2.94 13.50 1.25
N VAL A 68 3.23 12.93 2.42
CA VAL A 68 2.72 11.61 2.83
C VAL A 68 1.19 11.58 2.92
N ARG A 69 0.55 12.70 3.25
CA ARG A 69 -0.91 12.80 3.32
C ARG A 69 -1.55 12.54 1.98
N GLU A 70 -1.09 13.24 0.96
CA GLU A 70 -1.59 13.10 -0.41
C GLU A 70 -1.29 11.70 -0.96
N LEU A 71 -0.10 11.17 -0.71
CA LEU A 71 0.25 9.80 -1.08
C LEU A 71 -0.67 8.77 -0.40
N THR A 72 -1.04 9.01 0.86
CA THR A 72 -1.95 8.13 1.60
C THR A 72 -3.37 8.22 1.05
N VAL A 73 -3.83 9.41 0.66
CA VAL A 73 -5.14 9.61 0.02
C VAL A 73 -5.21 8.90 -1.33
N ILE A 74 -4.16 8.98 -2.15
CA ILE A 74 -4.06 8.18 -3.39
C ILE A 74 -4.20 6.69 -3.04
N GLY A 75 -3.44 6.20 -2.06
CA GLY A 75 -3.54 4.82 -1.61
C GLY A 75 -4.97 4.43 -1.23
N GLU A 76 -5.66 5.27 -0.47
CA GLU A 76 -7.04 5.04 -0.01
C GLU A 76 -8.03 4.89 -1.17
N GLU A 77 -7.99 5.81 -2.12
CA GLU A 77 -8.91 5.78 -3.26
C GLU A 77 -8.60 4.60 -4.19
N LEU A 78 -7.31 4.32 -4.45
CA LEU A 78 -6.90 3.12 -5.21
C LEU A 78 -7.35 1.83 -4.52
N GLY A 79 -7.29 1.78 -3.18
CA GLY A 79 -7.79 0.67 -2.39
C GLY A 79 -9.29 0.49 -2.48
N ALA A 80 -10.06 1.58 -2.42
CA ALA A 80 -11.51 1.57 -2.58
C ALA A 80 -11.96 1.01 -3.94
N ALA A 81 -11.12 1.14 -4.97
CA ALA A 81 -11.34 0.64 -6.32
C ALA A 81 -10.57 -0.66 -6.64
N LEU A 82 -9.79 -1.18 -5.69
CA LEU A 82 -8.91 -2.36 -5.86
C LEU A 82 -7.90 -2.23 -7.02
N VAL A 83 -7.47 -1.01 -7.33
CA VAL A 83 -6.50 -0.73 -8.41
C VAL A 83 -5.18 -1.46 -8.10
N PRO A 84 -4.69 -2.33 -8.99
CA PRO A 84 -3.51 -3.16 -8.73
C PRO A 84 -2.19 -2.50 -9.13
N GLU A 85 -2.23 -1.44 -9.90
CA GLU A 85 -1.06 -0.70 -10.37
C GLU A 85 -0.24 -0.17 -9.18
N PRO A 86 1.10 -0.28 -9.20
CA PRO A 86 1.96 0.03 -8.05
C PRO A 86 2.23 1.54 -7.88
N VAL A 87 1.22 2.38 -8.05
CA VAL A 87 1.35 3.85 -8.09
C VAL A 87 2.09 4.39 -6.87
N THR A 88 1.61 4.07 -5.65
CA THR A 88 2.22 4.58 -4.41
C THR A 88 3.66 4.10 -4.21
N ALA A 89 3.97 2.87 -4.64
CA ALA A 89 5.31 2.32 -4.57
C ALA A 89 6.27 3.05 -5.54
N VAL A 90 5.83 3.29 -6.77
CA VAL A 90 6.62 4.02 -7.78
C VAL A 90 6.84 5.48 -7.36
N VAL A 91 5.81 6.15 -6.85
CA VAL A 91 5.93 7.52 -6.31
C VAL A 91 6.96 7.60 -5.19
N ALA A 92 6.91 6.66 -4.23
CA ALA A 92 7.88 6.62 -3.14
C ALA A 92 9.31 6.35 -3.64
N MET A 93 9.50 5.49 -4.65
CA MET A 93 10.83 5.20 -5.20
C MET A 93 11.35 6.33 -6.09
N ALA A 94 10.50 7.04 -6.81
CA ALA A 94 10.90 8.18 -7.65
C ALA A 94 11.65 9.26 -6.86
N SER A 95 11.28 9.46 -5.58
CA SER A 95 11.97 10.44 -4.68
C SER A 95 13.43 10.08 -4.40
N LEU A 96 13.80 8.80 -4.50
CA LEU A 96 15.16 8.30 -4.26
C LEU A 96 16.03 8.30 -5.53
N LEU A 97 15.45 8.50 -6.69
CA LEU A 97 16.15 8.46 -7.97
C LEU A 97 16.61 9.87 -8.39
N THR A 98 17.60 9.94 -9.27
CA THR A 98 18.11 11.18 -9.85
C THR A 98 18.41 11.02 -11.34
N GLY A 99 18.55 12.13 -12.08
CA GLY A 99 18.89 12.14 -13.50
C GLY A 99 17.95 11.31 -14.37
N SER A 100 18.49 10.65 -15.38
CA SER A 100 17.70 9.87 -16.36
C SER A 100 16.91 8.72 -15.75
N ALA A 101 17.37 8.14 -14.62
CA ALA A 101 16.61 7.10 -13.91
C ALA A 101 15.31 7.66 -13.32
N ARG A 102 15.36 8.87 -12.75
CA ARG A 102 14.14 9.56 -12.27
C ARG A 102 13.25 9.97 -13.45
N GLU A 103 13.81 10.60 -14.47
CA GLU A 103 13.07 11.08 -15.63
C GLU A 103 12.23 9.95 -16.27
N SER A 104 12.82 8.78 -16.49
CA SER A 104 12.13 7.63 -17.07
C SER A 104 11.02 7.04 -16.17
N VAL A 105 11.08 7.27 -14.85
CA VAL A 105 10.00 6.92 -13.94
C VAL A 105 8.88 7.97 -14.02
N LEU A 106 9.24 9.27 -14.05
CA LEU A 106 8.27 10.35 -14.05
C LEU A 106 7.47 10.43 -15.36
N ASP A 107 8.08 10.09 -16.50
CA ASP A 107 7.41 9.97 -17.80
C ASP A 107 6.63 8.66 -17.99
N GLY A 108 6.70 7.76 -16.99
CA GLY A 108 5.97 6.50 -16.96
C GLY A 108 6.52 5.39 -17.85
N THR A 109 7.65 5.63 -18.54
CA THR A 109 8.28 4.60 -19.40
C THR A 109 8.95 3.49 -18.60
N ARG A 110 9.12 3.69 -17.27
CA ARG A 110 9.81 2.76 -16.39
C ARG A 110 9.12 2.64 -15.04
N ILE A 111 8.94 1.40 -14.59
CA ILE A 111 8.36 1.07 -13.29
C ILE A 111 9.47 0.61 -12.35
N VAL A 112 9.72 1.39 -11.29
CA VAL A 112 10.69 1.08 -10.25
C VAL A 112 9.97 0.87 -8.93
N ILE A 113 10.18 -0.28 -8.29
CA ILE A 113 9.52 -0.65 -7.04
C ILE A 113 10.52 -0.99 -5.93
N PRO A 114 10.13 -0.93 -4.65
CA PRO A 114 11.01 -1.31 -3.56
C PRO A 114 11.14 -2.83 -3.41
N ALA A 115 12.35 -3.29 -3.14
CA ALA A 115 12.66 -4.65 -2.72
C ALA A 115 13.46 -4.60 -1.41
N TRP A 116 12.77 -4.65 -0.28
CA TRP A 116 13.38 -4.39 1.04
C TRP A 116 13.32 -5.59 1.98
N ARG A 117 12.38 -6.50 1.80
CA ARG A 117 12.08 -7.58 2.75
C ARG A 117 12.96 -8.80 2.55
N GLU A 118 13.64 -9.25 3.60
CA GLU A 118 14.44 -10.49 3.61
C GLU A 118 13.83 -11.60 4.47
N GLU A 119 12.97 -11.23 5.42
CA GLU A 119 12.29 -12.14 6.34
C GLU A 119 10.79 -11.86 6.42
N ILE A 120 10.03 -12.84 6.89
CA ILE A 120 8.57 -12.69 7.04
C ILE A 120 8.23 -11.78 8.24
N ALA A 121 9.12 -11.67 9.20
CA ALA A 121 8.85 -11.09 10.53
C ALA A 121 8.59 -9.59 10.59
N GLY A 122 9.02 -8.77 9.63
CA GLY A 122 8.70 -7.33 9.68
C GLY A 122 9.67 -6.39 8.97
N PRO A 123 9.31 -5.10 8.87
CA PRO A 123 10.04 -4.14 8.07
C PRO A 123 11.34 -3.59 8.69
N ASP A 124 11.55 -3.71 9.99
CA ASP A 124 12.70 -3.09 10.67
C ASP A 124 13.80 -4.10 11.02
N VAL A 125 13.92 -5.17 10.25
CA VAL A 125 15.08 -6.05 10.30
C VAL A 125 16.19 -5.40 9.47
N GLU A 126 17.37 -5.20 10.08
CA GLU A 126 18.52 -4.70 9.34
C GLU A 126 18.79 -5.58 8.13
N PRO A 127 18.94 -4.98 6.92
CA PRO A 127 19.17 -5.76 5.72
C PRO A 127 20.53 -6.49 5.79
N ARG A 128 20.56 -7.73 5.31
CA ARG A 128 21.78 -8.53 5.15
C ARG A 128 22.30 -8.53 3.71
N THR A 129 21.58 -7.89 2.81
CA THR A 129 22.00 -7.72 1.43
C THR A 129 23.24 -6.84 1.37
N ALA A 130 24.33 -7.37 0.86
CA ALA A 130 25.63 -6.72 0.84
C ALA A 130 25.94 -6.09 -0.53
N VAL A 131 26.66 -4.95 -0.49
CA VAL A 131 27.18 -4.29 -1.69
C VAL A 131 28.69 -4.29 -1.65
N ASN A 132 29.33 -4.78 -2.71
CA ASN A 132 30.78 -4.78 -2.86
C ASN A 132 31.17 -4.32 -4.27
N ARG A 133 31.97 -3.23 -4.38
CA ARG A 133 32.48 -2.69 -5.64
C ARG A 133 31.45 -2.52 -6.74
N GLY A 134 30.27 -1.97 -6.41
CA GLY A 134 29.18 -1.72 -7.35
C GLY A 134 28.40 -2.99 -7.76
N LYS A 135 28.53 -4.06 -6.98
CA LYS A 135 27.78 -5.28 -7.15
C LYS A 135 27.02 -5.63 -5.87
N VAL A 136 25.80 -6.12 -6.02
CA VAL A 136 24.92 -6.49 -4.92
C VAL A 136 24.69 -8.01 -4.86
N THR A 137 24.70 -8.56 -3.64
CA THR A 137 24.41 -9.97 -3.38
C THR A 137 23.43 -10.09 -2.21
N GLY A 138 22.35 -10.82 -2.41
CA GLY A 138 21.31 -11.03 -1.40
C GLY A 138 20.00 -11.51 -2.01
N THR A 139 19.00 -11.73 -1.16
CA THR A 139 17.66 -12.17 -1.59
C THR A 139 16.59 -11.31 -0.93
N LYS A 140 15.67 -10.78 -1.73
CA LYS A 140 14.47 -10.09 -1.28
C LYS A 140 13.23 -10.93 -1.56
N ILE A 141 12.34 -11.02 -0.58
CA ILE A 141 11.12 -11.83 -0.65
C ILE A 141 9.87 -10.96 -0.61
N LEU A 142 8.76 -11.52 -1.05
CA LEU A 142 7.44 -10.88 -1.01
C LEU A 142 7.42 -9.49 -1.70
N VAL A 143 8.21 -9.34 -2.77
CA VAL A 143 8.24 -8.11 -3.57
C VAL A 143 6.93 -7.98 -4.32
N ALA A 144 6.12 -6.99 -3.93
CA ALA A 144 4.83 -6.73 -4.53
C ALA A 144 5.00 -6.11 -5.93
N ALA A 145 4.10 -6.46 -6.87
CA ALA A 145 4.12 -5.99 -8.25
C ALA A 145 5.45 -6.25 -9.00
N ALA A 146 6.22 -7.25 -8.56
CA ALA A 146 7.52 -7.57 -9.15
C ALA A 146 7.45 -7.97 -10.64
N ASP A 147 6.31 -8.46 -11.09
CA ASP A 147 6.05 -8.78 -12.50
C ASP A 147 6.00 -7.53 -13.40
N ALA A 148 5.62 -6.39 -12.83
CA ALA A 148 5.53 -5.10 -13.54
C ALA A 148 6.84 -4.30 -13.49
N ALA A 149 7.78 -4.65 -12.64
CA ALA A 149 8.98 -3.85 -12.42
C ALA A 149 10.00 -4.00 -13.56
N ASP A 150 10.58 -2.88 -13.95
CA ASP A 150 11.76 -2.80 -14.82
C ASP A 150 13.05 -2.77 -13.98
N ALA A 151 12.96 -2.20 -12.76
CA ALA A 151 14.07 -2.16 -11.81
C ALA A 151 13.56 -2.14 -10.36
N PHE A 152 14.48 -2.35 -9.44
CA PHE A 152 14.21 -2.44 -8.00
C PHE A 152 15.11 -1.48 -7.22
N VAL A 153 14.52 -0.71 -6.29
CA VAL A 153 15.30 -0.07 -5.22
C VAL A 153 15.44 -1.09 -4.10
N VAL A 154 16.64 -1.58 -3.91
CA VAL A 154 16.98 -2.67 -2.99
C VAL A 154 17.60 -2.10 -1.73
N SER A 155 17.04 -2.40 -0.54
CA SER A 155 17.67 -2.07 0.74
C SER A 155 18.90 -2.95 0.99
N THR A 156 19.96 -2.37 1.52
CA THR A 156 21.24 -3.02 1.77
C THR A 156 21.78 -2.63 3.14
N GLU A 157 22.82 -3.31 3.65
CA GLU A 157 23.51 -2.98 4.90
C GLU A 157 24.01 -1.52 4.95
N SER A 158 24.26 -0.91 3.79
CA SER A 158 24.83 0.45 3.67
C SER A 158 23.87 1.49 3.09
N GLY A 159 22.57 1.22 3.07
CA GLY A 159 21.56 2.11 2.48
C GLY A 159 20.72 1.43 1.41
N ALA A 160 20.62 1.99 0.20
CA ALA A 160 19.89 1.37 -0.90
C ALA A 160 20.61 1.51 -2.23
N VAL A 161 20.30 0.60 -3.16
CA VAL A 161 20.84 0.61 -4.52
C VAL A 161 19.72 0.34 -5.54
N LEU A 162 19.91 0.85 -6.75
CA LEU A 162 19.06 0.52 -7.91
C LEU A 162 19.64 -0.69 -8.62
N VAL A 163 18.79 -1.68 -8.92
CA VAL A 163 19.14 -2.92 -9.62
C VAL A 163 18.18 -3.11 -10.78
N GLU A 164 18.73 -3.32 -11.98
CA GLU A 164 17.93 -3.58 -13.18
C GLU A 164 17.43 -5.03 -13.19
N ARG A 165 16.18 -5.22 -13.58
CA ARG A 165 15.61 -6.57 -13.66
C ARG A 165 16.32 -7.48 -14.66
N GLY A 166 16.87 -6.91 -15.73
CA GLY A 166 17.52 -7.64 -16.83
C GLY A 166 19.01 -7.87 -16.67
N ASP A 167 19.61 -7.41 -15.55
CA ASP A 167 21.06 -7.53 -15.34
C ASP A 167 21.49 -8.95 -15.05
N ASP A 168 22.74 -9.25 -15.43
CA ASP A 168 23.39 -10.52 -15.09
C ASP A 168 23.44 -10.70 -13.56
N GLY A 169 23.13 -11.91 -13.11
CA GLY A 169 23.06 -12.22 -11.68
C GLY A 169 21.75 -11.83 -11.00
N VAL A 170 20.75 -11.34 -11.72
CA VAL A 170 19.40 -11.05 -11.21
C VAL A 170 18.45 -12.17 -11.61
N GLU A 171 17.85 -12.82 -10.62
CA GLU A 171 16.81 -13.83 -10.81
C GLU A 171 15.52 -13.41 -10.11
N LEU A 172 14.40 -13.48 -10.83
CA LEU A 172 13.06 -13.15 -10.30
C LEU A 172 12.15 -14.36 -10.40
N ALA A 173 11.79 -14.94 -9.26
CA ALA A 173 10.79 -15.99 -9.15
C ALA A 173 9.44 -15.40 -8.72
N LEU A 174 8.37 -15.69 -9.46
CA LEU A 174 7.03 -15.15 -9.20
C LEU A 174 6.11 -16.23 -8.63
N LYS A 175 5.32 -15.88 -7.62
CA LYS A 175 4.27 -16.72 -7.03
C LYS A 175 2.92 -16.01 -7.06
N ARG A 176 1.90 -16.73 -7.53
CA ARG A 176 0.52 -16.21 -7.57
C ARG A 176 -0.08 -16.14 -6.18
N THR A 177 -0.78 -15.05 -5.90
CA THR A 177 -1.55 -14.84 -4.67
C THR A 177 -3.04 -15.12 -4.88
N GLN A 178 -3.80 -15.24 -3.79
CA GLN A 178 -5.22 -15.60 -3.87
C GLN A 178 -6.13 -14.47 -4.43
N ASP A 179 -5.66 -13.23 -4.45
CA ASP A 179 -6.32 -12.11 -5.15
C ASP A 179 -6.04 -12.11 -6.66
N GLY A 180 -5.28 -13.11 -7.15
CA GLY A 180 -4.82 -13.25 -8.53
C GLY A 180 -3.53 -12.51 -8.81
N GLY A 181 -2.91 -11.90 -7.80
CA GLY A 181 -1.66 -11.20 -7.83
C GLY A 181 -0.40 -12.05 -7.95
N LEU A 182 0.73 -11.34 -8.05
CA LEU A 182 2.06 -11.95 -8.06
C LEU A 182 2.95 -11.28 -7.01
N LEU A 183 3.64 -12.10 -6.23
CA LEU A 183 4.72 -11.68 -5.35
C LEU A 183 6.03 -12.25 -5.88
N GLY A 184 7.07 -11.42 -5.90
CA GLY A 184 8.40 -11.80 -6.34
C GLY A 184 9.30 -12.26 -5.20
N THR A 185 10.20 -13.20 -5.52
CA THR A 185 11.46 -13.41 -4.82
C THR A 185 12.56 -12.97 -5.76
N LEU A 186 13.30 -11.93 -5.37
CA LEU A 186 14.40 -11.35 -6.13
C LEU A 186 15.71 -11.87 -5.52
N THR A 187 16.46 -12.66 -6.28
CA THR A 187 17.79 -13.15 -5.91
C THR A 187 18.84 -12.42 -6.73
N MET A 188 19.85 -11.89 -6.07
CA MET A 188 20.94 -11.15 -6.68
C MET A 188 22.25 -11.83 -6.30
N THR A 189 23.08 -12.14 -7.30
CA THR A 189 24.39 -12.79 -7.14
C THR A 189 25.43 -12.00 -7.92
N ASP A 190 26.21 -11.17 -7.24
CA ASP A 190 27.16 -10.24 -7.86
C ASP A 190 26.52 -9.37 -8.98
N ALA A 191 25.23 -9.03 -8.83
CA ALA A 191 24.50 -8.26 -9.82
C ALA A 191 24.97 -6.80 -9.83
N PRO A 192 25.09 -6.15 -11.01
CA PRO A 192 25.39 -4.73 -11.08
C PRO A 192 24.38 -3.89 -10.30
N CYS A 193 24.85 -2.82 -9.67
CA CYS A 193 23.96 -1.89 -8.99
C CYS A 193 24.47 -0.46 -9.03
N SER A 194 23.57 0.50 -8.93
CA SER A 194 23.86 1.93 -8.87
C SER A 194 23.37 2.50 -7.54
N PRO A 195 24.06 3.50 -6.95
CA PRO A 195 23.58 4.15 -5.75
C PRO A 195 22.29 4.93 -6.03
N VAL A 196 21.40 5.04 -5.03
CA VAL A 196 20.26 5.95 -5.04
C VAL A 196 20.52 7.11 -4.09
N ALA A 197 19.78 8.20 -4.25
CA ALA A 197 19.84 9.36 -3.36
C ALA A 197 18.81 9.20 -2.21
N GLY A 198 19.11 9.81 -1.06
CA GLY A 198 18.16 9.83 0.06
C GLY A 198 18.11 8.54 0.89
N ASP A 199 17.20 8.53 1.85
CA ASP A 199 17.01 7.42 2.79
C ASP A 199 15.80 6.57 2.40
N ILE A 200 16.05 5.31 2.05
CA ILE A 200 14.98 4.35 1.72
C ILE A 200 14.02 4.15 2.91
N ASN A 201 14.48 4.28 4.15
CA ASN A 201 13.62 4.09 5.31
C ASN A 201 12.54 5.18 5.39
N GLU A 202 12.86 6.43 5.07
CA GLU A 202 11.88 7.51 5.00
C GLU A 202 10.83 7.24 3.90
N SER A 203 11.26 6.80 2.73
CA SER A 203 10.35 6.43 1.65
C SER A 203 9.49 5.21 2.00
N LEU A 204 10.04 4.22 2.71
CA LEU A 204 9.28 3.06 3.21
C LEU A 204 8.31 3.45 4.33
N GLU A 205 8.63 4.45 5.18
CA GLU A 205 7.68 5.00 6.16
C GLU A 205 6.45 5.59 5.47
N MET A 206 6.66 6.44 4.48
CA MET A 206 5.56 7.04 3.70
C MET A 206 4.75 5.97 2.96
N LEU A 207 5.43 5.01 2.34
CA LEU A 207 4.78 3.91 1.64
C LEU A 207 3.96 3.01 2.57
N ALA A 208 4.42 2.78 3.81
CA ALA A 208 3.67 2.01 4.81
C ALA A 208 2.35 2.69 5.21
N LEU A 209 2.34 4.03 5.32
CA LEU A 209 1.11 4.78 5.57
C LEU A 209 0.19 4.81 4.35
N ALA A 210 0.74 4.98 3.15
CA ALA A 210 -0.03 4.89 1.90
C ALA A 210 -0.66 3.50 1.71
N HIS A 211 0.07 2.44 2.06
CA HIS A 211 -0.45 1.07 2.08
C HIS A 211 -1.56 0.88 3.13
N SER A 212 -1.40 1.49 4.31
CA SER A 212 -2.46 1.51 5.32
C SER A 212 -3.70 2.27 4.82
N GLY A 213 -3.52 3.36 4.08
CA GLY A 213 -4.58 4.05 3.34
C GLY A 213 -5.30 3.10 2.37
N TYR A 214 -4.55 2.36 1.55
CA TYR A 214 -5.12 1.38 0.61
C TYR A 214 -5.99 0.33 1.34
N LEU A 215 -5.49 -0.25 2.43
CA LEU A 215 -6.24 -1.20 3.26
C LEU A 215 -7.52 -0.57 3.85
N LEU A 216 -7.42 0.67 4.32
CA LEU A 216 -8.56 1.39 4.90
C LEU A 216 -9.62 1.68 3.83
N GLY A 217 -9.22 2.18 2.65
CA GLY A 217 -10.12 2.43 1.52
C GLY A 217 -10.83 1.16 1.03
N ALA A 218 -10.08 0.06 0.87
CA ALA A 218 -10.66 -1.24 0.53
C ALA A 218 -11.65 -1.72 1.59
N SER A 219 -11.36 -1.52 2.88
CA SER A 219 -12.22 -1.90 4.00
C SER A 219 -13.49 -1.05 4.06
N GLU A 220 -13.39 0.26 3.90
CA GLU A 220 -14.54 1.17 3.88
C GLU A 220 -15.47 0.86 2.69
N ARG A 221 -14.91 0.54 1.52
CA ARG A 221 -15.70 0.13 0.37
C ARG A 221 -16.40 -1.22 0.59
N ALA A 222 -15.68 -2.22 1.11
CA ALA A 222 -16.26 -3.50 1.47
C ALA A 222 -17.41 -3.35 2.50
N PHE A 223 -17.21 -2.51 3.50
CA PHE A 223 -18.23 -2.19 4.49
C PHE A 223 -19.46 -1.53 3.86
N ARG A 224 -19.28 -0.56 2.96
CA ARG A 224 -20.38 0.11 2.23
C ARG A 224 -21.18 -0.88 1.40
N ILE A 225 -20.51 -1.74 0.62
CA ILE A 225 -21.15 -2.83 -0.14
C ILE A 225 -21.98 -3.73 0.79
N THR A 226 -21.46 -4.01 1.98
CA THR A 226 -22.16 -4.82 2.98
C THR A 226 -23.42 -4.12 3.50
N LEU A 227 -23.35 -2.83 3.80
CA LEU A 227 -24.53 -2.06 4.24
C LEU A 227 -25.61 -2.01 3.14
N ASP A 228 -25.21 -1.81 1.88
CA ASP A 228 -26.13 -1.81 0.75
C ASP A 228 -26.83 -3.17 0.62
N TYR A 229 -26.07 -4.27 0.77
CA TYR A 229 -26.64 -5.62 0.77
C TYR A 229 -27.64 -5.85 1.92
N LEU A 230 -27.30 -5.41 3.14
CA LEU A 230 -28.21 -5.50 4.30
C LEU A 230 -29.50 -4.70 4.10
N GLY A 231 -29.40 -3.58 3.35
CA GLY A 231 -30.53 -2.70 3.03
C GLY A 231 -31.40 -3.18 1.88
N THR A 232 -30.98 -4.19 1.13
CA THR A 232 -31.71 -4.69 -0.05
C THR A 232 -32.14 -6.14 0.05
N ARG A 233 -31.41 -6.97 0.80
CA ARG A 233 -31.69 -8.40 0.93
C ARG A 233 -32.85 -8.68 1.88
N GLU A 234 -33.82 -9.44 1.42
CA GLU A 234 -34.94 -9.90 2.25
C GLU A 234 -34.78 -11.37 2.63
N GLN A 235 -35.04 -11.68 3.90
CA GLN A 235 -35.19 -13.04 4.45
C GLN A 235 -36.13 -12.97 5.65
N PHE A 236 -36.82 -14.07 5.91
CA PHE A 236 -37.79 -14.16 7.01
C PHE A 236 -38.89 -13.07 6.96
N GLY A 237 -39.30 -12.69 5.74
CA GLY A 237 -40.36 -11.71 5.48
C GLY A 237 -39.99 -10.24 5.71
N ARG A 238 -38.69 -9.91 5.85
CA ARG A 238 -38.23 -8.54 6.02
C ARG A 238 -36.78 -8.36 5.54
N LEU A 239 -36.36 -7.09 5.40
CA LEU A 239 -34.97 -6.75 5.13
C LEU A 239 -34.05 -7.29 6.24
N ILE A 240 -32.93 -7.93 5.87
CA ILE A 240 -32.03 -8.51 6.86
C ILE A 240 -31.35 -7.44 7.71
N GLY A 241 -31.14 -6.23 7.20
CA GLY A 241 -30.64 -5.08 7.95
C GLY A 241 -31.55 -4.61 9.10
N SER A 242 -32.81 -5.10 9.16
CA SER A 242 -33.71 -4.84 10.29
C SER A 242 -33.44 -5.70 11.53
N PHE A 243 -32.58 -6.73 11.42
CA PHE A 243 -32.21 -7.57 12.56
C PHE A 243 -31.17 -6.88 13.43
N GLN A 244 -31.46 -6.70 14.73
CA GLN A 244 -30.56 -6.04 15.67
C GLN A 244 -29.15 -6.61 15.69
N VAL A 245 -29.01 -7.94 15.59
CA VAL A 245 -27.69 -8.61 15.58
C VAL A 245 -26.81 -8.12 14.42
N LEU A 246 -27.37 -7.83 13.25
CA LEU A 246 -26.62 -7.32 12.10
C LEU A 246 -26.35 -5.82 12.25
N GLN A 247 -27.30 -5.06 12.84
CA GLN A 247 -27.11 -3.64 13.16
C GLN A 247 -25.96 -3.44 14.16
N HIS A 248 -25.89 -4.25 15.23
CA HIS A 248 -24.79 -4.19 16.20
C HIS A 248 -23.43 -4.53 15.54
N ARG A 249 -23.35 -5.59 14.73
CA ARG A 249 -22.13 -5.91 13.97
C ARG A 249 -21.69 -4.78 13.05
N ALA A 250 -22.63 -4.16 12.34
CA ALA A 250 -22.34 -3.01 11.47
C ALA A 250 -21.88 -1.80 12.28
N ALA A 251 -22.48 -1.52 13.44
CA ALA A 251 -22.05 -0.44 14.32
C ALA A 251 -20.64 -0.66 14.86
N ASP A 252 -20.32 -1.87 15.34
CA ASP A 252 -18.97 -2.24 15.80
C ASP A 252 -17.94 -2.09 14.67
N ALA A 253 -18.25 -2.58 13.47
CA ALA A 253 -17.40 -2.43 12.29
C ALA A 253 -17.13 -0.94 11.96
N LYS A 254 -18.16 -0.09 12.02
CA LYS A 254 -18.02 1.35 11.77
C LYS A 254 -17.11 2.02 12.80
N ILE A 255 -17.23 1.65 14.07
CA ILE A 255 -16.36 2.16 15.16
C ILE A 255 -14.90 1.79 14.87
N GLN A 256 -14.64 0.52 14.47
CA GLN A 256 -13.27 0.08 14.17
C GLN A 256 -12.66 0.85 12.99
N LEU A 257 -13.43 1.12 11.94
CA LEU A 257 -13.00 1.95 10.81
C LEU A 257 -12.66 3.39 11.26
N ALA A 258 -13.52 4.01 12.08
CA ALA A 258 -13.29 5.37 12.59
C ALA A 258 -12.01 5.46 13.45
N LEU A 259 -11.79 4.47 14.32
CA LEU A 259 -10.57 4.39 15.13
C LEU A 259 -9.30 4.17 14.27
N SER A 260 -9.41 3.38 13.20
CA SER A 260 -8.30 3.17 12.27
C SER A 260 -7.94 4.44 11.51
N ARG A 261 -8.96 5.21 11.10
CA ARG A 261 -8.78 6.54 10.48
C ARG A 261 -8.01 7.47 11.42
N ALA A 262 -8.46 7.59 12.67
CA ALA A 262 -7.86 8.50 13.63
C ALA A 262 -6.36 8.20 13.89
N VAL A 263 -5.98 6.92 14.05
CA VAL A 263 -4.57 6.58 14.26
C VAL A 263 -3.72 6.69 13.01
N LEU A 264 -4.30 6.53 11.82
CA LEU A 264 -3.60 6.76 10.56
C LEU A 264 -3.33 8.25 10.36
N ASP A 265 -4.33 9.10 10.60
CA ASP A 265 -4.20 10.56 10.50
C ASP A 265 -3.15 11.10 11.50
N GLU A 266 -3.06 10.52 12.70
CA GLU A 266 -2.02 10.88 13.68
C GLU A 266 -0.62 10.50 13.19
N ALA A 267 -0.45 9.30 12.62
CA ALA A 267 0.84 8.88 12.09
C ALA A 267 1.29 9.73 10.89
N ILE A 268 0.36 10.15 10.03
CA ILE A 268 0.62 11.10 8.95
C ILE A 268 1.10 12.43 9.51
N ALA A 269 0.39 12.96 10.50
CA ALA A 269 0.73 14.24 11.13
C ALA A 269 2.10 14.22 11.81
N ASP A 270 2.56 13.08 12.35
CA ASP A 270 3.89 12.94 12.94
C ASP A 270 5.01 13.04 11.88
N ILE A 271 4.79 12.50 10.69
CA ILE A 271 5.73 12.70 9.57
C ILE A 271 5.73 14.17 9.12
N GLU A 272 4.56 14.77 8.94
CA GLU A 272 4.43 16.17 8.50
C GLU A 272 5.08 17.16 9.48
N ARG A 273 4.96 16.90 10.78
CA ARG A 273 5.62 17.70 11.83
C ARG A 273 7.11 17.43 11.96
N ARG A 274 7.65 16.46 11.21
CA ARG A 274 9.03 15.97 11.35
C ARG A 274 9.36 15.57 12.80
N SER A 275 8.40 14.91 13.45
CA SER A 275 8.57 14.36 14.80
C SER A 275 9.82 13.47 14.88
N PRO A 276 10.42 13.29 16.07
CA PRO A 276 11.55 12.38 16.26
C PRO A 276 11.29 10.99 15.69
N SER A 277 12.33 10.31 15.20
CA SER A 277 12.22 9.02 14.51
C SER A 277 11.51 7.95 15.36
N VAL A 278 11.72 7.96 16.68
CA VAL A 278 11.07 7.05 17.63
C VAL A 278 9.55 7.32 17.69
N GLU A 279 9.13 8.57 17.72
CA GLU A 279 7.71 8.94 17.73
C GLU A 279 7.04 8.54 16.41
N ARG A 280 7.68 8.81 15.27
CA ARG A 280 7.18 8.40 13.94
C ARG A 280 7.07 6.88 13.84
N MET A 281 8.08 6.14 14.28
CA MET A 281 8.04 4.67 14.33
C MET A 281 6.89 4.17 15.21
N ARG A 282 6.66 4.80 16.37
CA ARG A 282 5.60 4.47 17.32
C ARG A 282 4.22 4.66 16.71
N SER A 283 3.92 5.85 16.19
CA SER A 283 2.63 6.16 15.59
C SER A 283 2.36 5.32 14.33
N ARG A 284 3.37 5.13 13.47
CA ARG A 284 3.31 4.25 12.30
C ARG A 284 3.00 2.81 12.70
N SER A 285 3.72 2.24 13.67
CA SER A 285 3.51 0.86 14.12
C SER A 285 2.10 0.66 14.68
N ARG A 286 1.60 1.63 15.46
CA ARG A 286 0.22 1.64 15.96
C ARG A 286 -0.79 1.70 14.82
N ALA A 287 -0.57 2.56 13.82
CA ALA A 287 -1.46 2.71 12.66
C ALA A 287 -1.51 1.42 11.83
N ILE A 288 -0.36 0.83 11.49
CA ILE A 288 -0.29 -0.43 10.72
C ILE A 288 -1.01 -1.56 11.47
N ALA A 289 -0.73 -1.75 12.77
CA ALA A 289 -1.37 -2.79 13.56
C ALA A 289 -2.89 -2.61 13.60
N ARG A 290 -3.36 -1.38 13.84
CA ARG A 290 -4.79 -1.09 13.93
C ARG A 290 -5.52 -1.26 12.61
N VAL A 291 -4.99 -0.70 11.53
CA VAL A 291 -5.59 -0.80 10.20
C VAL A 291 -5.62 -2.24 9.72
N SER A 292 -4.54 -3.02 9.93
CA SER A 292 -4.48 -4.44 9.56
C SER A 292 -5.54 -5.28 10.29
N ASP A 293 -5.67 -5.12 11.62
CA ASP A 293 -6.68 -5.82 12.41
C ASP A 293 -8.10 -5.45 11.97
N THR A 294 -8.34 -4.16 11.72
CA THR A 294 -9.64 -3.67 11.26
C THR A 294 -9.96 -4.20 9.87
N ALA A 295 -9.03 -4.18 8.93
CA ALA A 295 -9.22 -4.70 7.59
C ALA A 295 -9.60 -6.18 7.62
N MET A 296 -8.94 -6.99 8.45
CA MET A 296 -9.26 -8.39 8.66
C MET A 296 -10.63 -8.60 9.31
N LEU A 297 -11.00 -7.75 10.28
CA LEU A 297 -12.33 -7.76 10.87
C LEU A 297 -13.39 -7.48 9.81
N ILE A 298 -13.23 -6.40 9.03
CA ILE A 298 -14.18 -6.00 7.98
C ILE A 298 -14.33 -7.12 6.93
N ALA A 299 -13.23 -7.72 6.48
CA ALA A 299 -13.28 -8.81 5.52
C ALA A 299 -14.13 -10.01 6.04
N ARG A 300 -13.93 -10.39 7.31
CA ARG A 300 -14.70 -11.49 7.94
C ARG A 300 -16.16 -11.13 8.15
N GLU A 301 -16.44 -9.94 8.68
CA GLU A 301 -17.81 -9.49 8.93
C GLU A 301 -18.59 -9.31 7.62
N ALA A 302 -17.93 -8.79 6.58
CA ALA A 302 -18.54 -8.66 5.26
C ALA A 302 -18.97 -10.03 4.70
N VAL A 303 -18.10 -11.03 4.72
CA VAL A 303 -18.45 -12.41 4.30
C VAL A 303 -19.58 -12.96 5.16
N GLN A 304 -19.50 -12.82 6.49
CA GLN A 304 -20.53 -13.32 7.41
C GLN A 304 -21.89 -12.68 7.15
N MET A 305 -21.94 -11.37 6.94
CA MET A 305 -23.21 -10.64 6.73
C MET A 305 -23.81 -10.88 5.33
N HIS A 306 -23.02 -11.25 4.33
CA HIS A 306 -23.50 -11.69 3.01
C HIS A 306 -23.97 -13.15 3.00
N GLY A 307 -23.50 -13.98 3.93
CA GLY A 307 -23.78 -15.42 3.95
C GLY A 307 -23.11 -16.14 2.76
N ALA A 308 -23.78 -17.14 2.20
CA ALA A 308 -23.22 -18.00 1.17
C ALA A 308 -22.69 -17.23 -0.07
N ILE A 309 -23.38 -16.17 -0.50
CA ILE A 309 -22.95 -15.39 -1.66
C ILE A 309 -21.60 -14.67 -1.43
N GLY A 310 -21.26 -14.35 -0.18
CA GLY A 310 -20.02 -13.68 0.19
C GLY A 310 -18.76 -14.51 -0.05
N ILE A 311 -18.87 -15.83 -0.19
CA ILE A 311 -17.75 -16.73 -0.50
C ILE A 311 -17.72 -17.18 -1.96
N THR A 312 -18.72 -16.81 -2.76
CA THR A 312 -18.76 -17.12 -4.19
C THR A 312 -18.01 -16.07 -5.01
N ASP A 313 -17.70 -16.38 -6.27
CA ASP A 313 -17.16 -15.43 -7.22
C ASP A 313 -18.23 -14.52 -7.87
N GLU A 314 -19.48 -14.72 -7.56
CA GLU A 314 -20.60 -13.96 -8.14
C GLU A 314 -20.71 -12.55 -7.54
N HIS A 315 -20.34 -12.38 -6.27
CA HIS A 315 -20.46 -11.12 -5.56
C HIS A 315 -19.09 -10.44 -5.41
N ASP A 316 -19.07 -9.11 -5.61
CA ASP A 316 -17.83 -8.31 -5.58
C ASP A 316 -17.13 -8.28 -4.23
N ILE A 317 -17.87 -8.54 -3.13
CA ILE A 317 -17.28 -8.58 -1.78
C ILE A 317 -16.12 -9.56 -1.69
N GLY A 318 -16.17 -10.67 -2.44
CA GLY A 318 -15.09 -11.65 -2.51
C GLY A 318 -13.77 -11.09 -3.07
N LEU A 319 -13.82 -10.08 -3.93
CA LEU A 319 -12.62 -9.40 -4.44
C LEU A 319 -11.92 -8.62 -3.33
N PHE A 320 -12.68 -7.84 -2.56
CA PHE A 320 -12.16 -7.08 -1.41
C PHE A 320 -11.58 -7.99 -0.34
N CYS A 321 -12.30 -9.05 0.03
CA CYS A 321 -11.83 -10.00 1.04
C CYS A 321 -10.50 -10.63 0.62
N ARG A 322 -10.37 -11.11 -0.62
CA ARG A 322 -9.12 -11.71 -1.12
C ARG A 322 -7.98 -10.70 -1.19
N LYS A 323 -8.25 -9.46 -1.61
CA LYS A 323 -7.23 -8.41 -1.62
C LYS A 323 -6.74 -8.12 -0.20
N ILE A 324 -7.63 -7.87 0.75
CA ILE A 324 -7.29 -7.61 2.15
C ILE A 324 -6.46 -8.76 2.72
N LEU A 325 -6.89 -10.01 2.55
CA LEU A 325 -6.17 -11.21 3.01
C LEU A 325 -4.75 -11.33 2.41
N THR A 326 -4.56 -10.83 1.19
CA THR A 326 -3.25 -10.89 0.53
C THR A 326 -2.28 -9.86 1.09
N ILE A 327 -2.76 -8.65 1.42
CA ILE A 327 -1.88 -7.50 1.66
C ILE A 327 -1.82 -7.01 3.12
N TYR A 328 -2.72 -7.45 4.02
CA TYR A 328 -2.85 -6.91 5.39
C TYR A 328 -1.57 -7.01 6.24
N ASN A 329 -0.65 -7.91 5.92
CA ASN A 329 0.63 -8.10 6.60
C ASN A 329 1.83 -7.58 5.79
N HIS A 330 1.61 -6.80 4.72
CA HIS A 330 2.70 -6.39 3.84
C HIS A 330 3.78 -5.57 4.57
N PHE A 331 3.41 -4.73 5.52
CA PHE A 331 4.34 -3.98 6.39
C PHE A 331 4.44 -4.59 7.81
N GLY A 332 4.51 -5.92 7.88
CA GLY A 332 4.59 -6.68 9.13
C GLY A 332 3.22 -7.07 9.69
N THR A 333 3.21 -8.08 10.53
CA THR A 333 1.98 -8.50 11.21
C THR A 333 1.53 -7.45 12.22
N ALA A 334 0.24 -7.41 12.55
CA ALA A 334 -0.28 -6.55 13.62
C ALA A 334 0.41 -6.85 14.96
N SER A 335 0.77 -8.12 15.23
CA SER A 335 1.51 -8.50 16.43
C SER A 335 2.93 -7.93 16.45
N ALA A 336 3.68 -8.05 15.35
CA ALA A 336 5.03 -7.50 15.25
C ALA A 336 5.03 -5.97 15.42
N ASN A 337 4.06 -5.29 14.80
CA ASN A 337 3.92 -3.85 14.96
C ASN A 337 3.53 -3.43 16.38
N ARG A 338 2.71 -4.22 17.09
CA ARG A 338 2.45 -3.98 18.54
C ARG A 338 3.68 -4.20 19.42
N SER A 339 4.49 -5.24 19.15
CA SER A 339 5.74 -5.45 19.88
C SER A 339 6.68 -4.26 19.71
N ARG A 340 6.84 -3.79 18.48
CA ARG A 340 7.67 -2.62 18.17
C ARG A 340 7.18 -1.34 18.84
N TYR A 341 5.86 -1.12 18.87
CA TYR A 341 5.27 -0.03 19.65
C TYR A 341 5.64 -0.12 21.13
N LEU A 342 5.54 -1.30 21.74
CA LEU A 342 5.87 -1.50 23.15
C LEU A 342 7.37 -1.31 23.43
N GLU A 343 8.25 -1.82 22.58
CA GLU A 343 9.69 -1.61 22.65
C GLU A 343 10.07 -0.13 22.63
N SER A 344 9.40 0.66 21.78
CA SER A 344 9.63 2.11 21.69
C SER A 344 9.27 2.87 22.98
N LEU A 345 8.29 2.39 23.75
CA LEU A 345 7.92 2.99 25.03
C LEU A 345 8.99 2.76 26.10
N GLN A 346 9.72 1.62 26.01
CA GLN A 346 10.80 1.31 26.96
C GLN A 346 12.06 2.14 26.72
N MET A 347 12.31 2.58 25.49
CA MET A 347 13.45 3.43 25.14
C MET A 347 13.37 4.82 25.79
N GLU A 348 12.17 5.38 25.99
CA GLU A 348 11.97 6.69 26.65
C GLU A 348 12.25 6.68 28.16
N HIS A 349 12.23 5.52 28.80
CA HIS A 349 12.46 5.41 30.24
C HIS A 349 13.93 5.17 30.61
N VAL A 350 14.83 5.07 29.64
CA VAL A 350 16.26 4.81 29.81
C VAL A 350 17.11 6.07 29.62
N GLU A 351 16.55 7.16 29.08
CA GLU A 351 17.14 8.49 29.05
C GLU A 351 16.69 9.33 30.27
#